data_66746e919d5921121d98cc1143547ad2
#
_entry.id   66746e919d5921121d98cc1143547ad2
#
_cell.length_a   1.000
_cell.length_b   1.000
_cell.length_c   1.000
_cell.angle_alpha   90.00
_cell.angle_beta   90.00
_cell.angle_gamma   90.00
#
_symmetry.space_group_name_H-M   'P 1'
#
loop_
_entity.id
_entity.type
_entity.pdbx_description
1 polymer ?
#
loop_
_entity_poly.entity_id
_entity_poly.type
_entity_poly.pdbx_seq_one_letter_code
_entity_poly.pdbx_strand_id
1 'polypeptide(L)'
;MISHKNVLWTIESLFGQMIPATKFPRIVSYLPMAHIAARAGDHYQAIYRVGQIFPVPVLEDMRDALPTIKPSVFLAVPRVWERFKGGLQARIEENPKKDLIDKAIKNGLEKVDYEQRGEKVPLGVNLKDKVFAKLVFSKFKEGLGIMNTEYFVTAAAPMNKDVHRWFHAIGID
;
A
#
# COMPACT_ATOMS: atom_id res chain seq x y z
N MET A 1 -27.76 13.76 -1.79
CA MET A 1 -28.21 12.38 -1.49
C MET A 1 -27.53 11.42 -2.44
N ILE A 2 -27.07 10.25 -1.94
CA ILE A 2 -26.47 9.18 -2.75
C ILE A 2 -27.53 8.11 -2.94
N SER A 3 -27.86 7.80 -4.19
CA SER A 3 -28.84 6.75 -4.53
C SER A 3 -28.18 5.37 -4.59
N HIS A 4 -28.98 4.29 -4.53
CA HIS A 4 -28.48 2.94 -4.76
C HIS A 4 -27.81 2.79 -6.13
N LYS A 5 -28.33 3.47 -7.16
CA LYS A 5 -27.72 3.48 -8.49
C LYS A 5 -26.30 4.07 -8.48
N ASN A 6 -26.09 5.18 -7.75
CA ASN A 6 -24.76 5.76 -7.62
C ASN A 6 -23.80 4.79 -6.92
N VAL A 7 -24.27 4.12 -5.87
CA VAL A 7 -23.45 3.12 -5.15
C VAL A 7 -23.06 1.96 -6.06
N LEU A 8 -24.03 1.34 -6.74
CA LEU A 8 -23.78 0.21 -7.62
C LEU A 8 -22.85 0.58 -8.78
N TRP A 9 -23.07 1.74 -9.39
CA TRP A 9 -22.21 2.23 -10.46
C TRP A 9 -20.75 2.45 -9.98
N THR A 10 -20.61 3.07 -8.81
CA THR A 10 -19.27 3.32 -8.22
C THR A 10 -18.55 2.01 -7.92
N ILE A 11 -19.24 1.05 -7.33
CA ILE A 11 -18.67 -0.27 -7.03
C ILE A 11 -18.20 -0.97 -8.30
N GLU A 12 -19.06 -1.02 -9.31
CA GLU A 12 -18.72 -1.67 -10.58
C GLU A 12 -17.54 -0.99 -11.28
N SER A 13 -17.52 0.36 -11.30
CA SER A 13 -16.44 1.11 -11.92
C SER A 13 -15.11 0.95 -11.18
N LEU A 14 -15.12 1.08 -9.85
CA LEU A 14 -13.89 1.00 -9.06
C LEU A 14 -13.38 -0.45 -8.91
N PHE A 15 -14.24 -1.32 -8.48
CA PHE A 15 -13.83 -2.68 -8.09
C PHE A 15 -14.08 -3.72 -9.18
N GLY A 16 -14.96 -3.46 -10.12
CA GLY A 16 -15.15 -4.32 -11.28
C GLY A 16 -14.11 -4.08 -12.37
N GLN A 17 -13.68 -2.83 -12.57
CA GLN A 17 -12.85 -2.45 -13.72
C GLN A 17 -11.47 -1.93 -13.35
N MET A 18 -11.35 -1.05 -12.35
CA MET A 18 -10.08 -0.38 -12.03
C MET A 18 -9.17 -1.19 -11.09
N ILE A 19 -9.76 -1.91 -10.15
CA ILE A 19 -9.02 -2.73 -9.19
C ILE A 19 -9.38 -4.19 -9.46
N PRO A 20 -8.60 -4.92 -10.28
CA PRO A 20 -8.89 -6.31 -10.63
C PRO A 20 -8.96 -7.20 -9.38
N ALA A 21 -9.79 -8.20 -9.47
CA ALA A 21 -10.37 -8.85 -8.33
C ALA A 21 -9.49 -9.87 -7.62
N THR A 22 -9.09 -9.59 -6.41
CA THR A 22 -8.96 -10.65 -5.42
C THR A 22 -10.35 -11.18 -5.07
N LYS A 23 -10.58 -12.45 -5.21
CA LYS A 23 -11.77 -13.10 -4.66
C LYS A 23 -11.66 -13.12 -3.15
N PHE A 24 -12.75 -12.75 -2.45
CA PHE A 24 -12.78 -12.71 -0.97
C PHE A 24 -11.72 -11.79 -0.35
N PRO A 25 -11.67 -10.50 -0.70
CA PRO A 25 -10.65 -9.60 -0.20
C PRO A 25 -10.72 -9.45 1.33
N ARG A 26 -9.55 -9.34 1.94
CA ARG A 26 -9.38 -8.97 3.35
C ARG A 26 -9.16 -7.47 3.41
N ILE A 27 -10.06 -6.76 4.06
CA ILE A 27 -10.11 -5.30 4.04
C ILE A 27 -9.95 -4.76 5.46
N VAL A 28 -8.97 -3.90 5.66
CA VAL A 28 -8.81 -3.15 6.91
C VAL A 28 -9.73 -1.93 6.89
N SER A 29 -10.59 -1.82 7.87
CA SER A 29 -11.51 -0.69 8.03
C SER A 29 -11.11 0.14 9.24
N TYR A 30 -10.57 1.32 8.99
CA TYR A 30 -10.12 2.25 10.04
C TYR A 30 -10.63 3.68 9.85
N LEU A 31 -11.20 3.98 8.68
CA LEU A 31 -11.80 5.28 8.42
C LEU A 31 -13.21 5.35 9.01
N PRO A 32 -13.64 6.55 9.48
CA PRO A 32 -15.00 6.71 9.97
C PRO A 32 -16.03 6.40 8.88
N MET A 33 -17.06 5.60 9.21
CA MET A 33 -18.13 5.21 8.28
C MET A 33 -19.01 6.38 7.80
N ALA A 34 -18.92 7.54 8.45
CA ALA A 34 -19.52 8.78 7.95
C ALA A 34 -18.85 9.27 6.65
N HIS A 35 -17.60 8.88 6.41
CA HIS A 35 -16.86 9.25 5.21
C HIS A 35 -17.17 8.28 4.06
N ILE A 36 -17.49 8.83 2.88
CA ILE A 36 -17.86 8.00 1.70
C ILE A 36 -16.74 7.07 1.26
N ALA A 37 -15.47 7.43 1.45
CA ALA A 37 -14.33 6.58 1.12
C ALA A 37 -14.32 5.29 1.96
N ALA A 38 -14.65 5.37 3.26
CA ALA A 38 -14.81 4.20 4.11
C ALA A 38 -15.95 3.30 3.62
N ARG A 39 -17.09 3.89 3.30
CA ARG A 39 -18.23 3.12 2.78
C ARG A 39 -17.91 2.43 1.48
N ALA A 40 -17.31 3.14 0.52
CA ALA A 40 -16.97 2.57 -0.78
C ALA A 40 -15.81 1.57 -0.68
N GLY A 41 -14.71 1.96 -0.04
CA GLY A 41 -13.49 1.17 0.04
C GLY A 41 -13.58 -0.04 0.97
N ASP A 42 -14.43 0.03 2.01
CA ASP A 42 -14.55 -1.06 2.98
C ASP A 42 -15.85 -1.84 2.76
N HIS A 43 -17.01 -1.21 3.04
CA HIS A 43 -18.29 -1.90 3.08
C HIS A 43 -18.78 -2.34 1.70
N TYR A 44 -18.85 -1.41 0.73
CA TYR A 44 -19.44 -1.73 -0.57
C TYR A 44 -18.55 -2.69 -1.36
N GLN A 45 -17.22 -2.50 -1.24
CA GLN A 45 -16.27 -3.45 -1.81
C GLN A 45 -16.42 -4.85 -1.21
N ALA A 46 -16.56 -4.95 0.12
CA ALA A 46 -16.73 -6.24 0.79
C ALA A 46 -18.02 -6.93 0.37
N ILE A 47 -19.14 -6.19 0.27
CA ILE A 47 -20.42 -6.74 -0.20
C ILE A 47 -20.29 -7.23 -1.65
N TYR A 48 -19.72 -6.42 -2.53
CA TYR A 48 -19.58 -6.74 -3.95
C TYR A 48 -18.70 -7.97 -4.20
N ARG A 49 -17.64 -8.16 -3.41
CA ARG A 49 -16.64 -9.22 -3.60
C ARG A 49 -16.71 -10.35 -2.57
N VAL A 50 -17.73 -10.34 -1.71
CA VAL A 50 -17.86 -11.29 -0.59
C VAL A 50 -16.59 -11.28 0.28
N GLY A 51 -16.11 -10.07 0.59
CA GLY A 51 -14.88 -9.84 1.37
C GLY A 51 -15.09 -9.90 2.88
N GLN A 52 -13.97 -9.92 3.59
CA GLN A 52 -13.92 -9.84 5.04
C GLN A 52 -13.48 -8.45 5.48
N ILE A 53 -14.20 -7.84 6.41
CA ILE A 53 -13.87 -6.54 6.99
C ILE A 53 -13.25 -6.75 8.36
N PHE A 54 -12.11 -6.13 8.60
CA PHE A 54 -11.40 -6.14 9.87
C PHE A 54 -11.37 -4.71 10.42
N PRO A 55 -12.23 -4.37 11.39
CA PRO A 55 -12.27 -3.03 11.98
C PRO A 55 -11.04 -2.78 12.85
N VAL A 56 -10.39 -1.64 12.65
CA VAL A 56 -9.28 -1.12 13.46
C VAL A 56 -9.66 0.30 13.87
N PRO A 57 -10.42 0.47 14.96
CA PRO A 57 -11.02 1.76 15.33
C PRO A 57 -9.97 2.80 15.76
N VAL A 58 -8.81 2.36 16.21
CA VAL A 58 -7.71 3.21 16.65
C VAL A 58 -6.57 3.10 15.64
N LEU A 59 -6.19 4.22 15.03
CA LEU A 59 -5.18 4.24 13.96
C LEU A 59 -3.80 3.78 14.45
N GLU A 60 -3.51 4.01 15.72
CA GLU A 60 -2.27 3.60 16.38
C GLU A 60 -2.11 2.07 16.40
N ASP A 61 -3.22 1.35 16.51
CA ASP A 61 -3.25 -0.13 16.54
C ASP A 61 -3.04 -0.75 15.15
N MET A 62 -3.10 0.05 14.09
CA MET A 62 -2.93 -0.41 12.70
C MET A 62 -1.65 -1.22 12.51
N ARG A 63 -0.57 -0.76 13.12
CA ARG A 63 0.74 -1.41 13.02
C ARG A 63 0.73 -2.86 13.52
N ASP A 64 0.02 -3.11 14.61
CA ASP A 64 -0.02 -4.42 15.25
C ASP A 64 -1.13 -5.31 14.65
N ALA A 65 -2.16 -4.67 14.10
CA ALA A 65 -3.27 -5.35 13.44
C ALA A 65 -2.92 -5.88 12.04
N LEU A 66 -2.18 -5.10 11.23
CA LEU A 66 -1.87 -5.45 9.85
C LEU A 66 -1.17 -6.82 9.67
N PRO A 67 -0.18 -7.21 10.49
CA PRO A 67 0.46 -8.52 10.38
C PRO A 67 -0.50 -9.70 10.59
N THR A 68 -1.55 -9.51 11.36
CA THR A 68 -2.61 -10.50 11.61
C THR A 68 -3.67 -10.48 10.50
N ILE A 69 -4.07 -9.28 10.07
CA ILE A 69 -5.11 -9.09 9.06
C ILE A 69 -4.60 -9.52 7.68
N LYS A 70 -3.39 -9.12 7.30
CA LYS A 70 -2.80 -9.37 5.96
C LYS A 70 -3.76 -8.96 4.84
N PRO A 71 -4.05 -7.67 4.70
CA PRO A 71 -5.06 -7.18 3.77
C PRO A 71 -4.69 -7.49 2.31
N SER A 72 -5.70 -7.78 1.49
CA SER A 72 -5.52 -7.97 0.05
C SER A 72 -5.47 -6.63 -0.70
N VAL A 73 -6.22 -5.65 -0.20
CA VAL A 73 -6.21 -4.27 -0.70
C VAL A 73 -6.00 -3.36 0.50
N PHE A 74 -5.07 -2.42 0.38
CA PHE A 74 -4.79 -1.45 1.41
C PHE A 74 -5.03 -0.03 0.90
N LEU A 75 -6.15 0.54 1.32
CA LEU A 75 -6.48 1.94 1.05
C LEU A 75 -6.03 2.77 2.24
N ALA A 76 -5.17 3.74 2.00
CA ALA A 76 -4.70 4.64 3.04
C ALA A 76 -4.62 6.09 2.56
N VAL A 77 -4.99 7.02 3.44
CA VAL A 77 -4.81 8.45 3.18
C VAL A 77 -3.32 8.82 3.28
N PRO A 78 -2.85 9.89 2.61
CA PRO A 78 -1.43 10.25 2.54
C PRO A 78 -0.74 10.32 3.90
N ARG A 79 -1.42 10.83 4.92
CA ARG A 79 -0.86 10.94 6.28
C ARG A 79 -0.55 9.58 6.93
N VAL A 80 -1.28 8.53 6.57
CA VAL A 80 -0.98 7.16 7.03
C VAL A 80 0.29 6.66 6.37
N TRP A 81 0.46 6.90 5.07
CA TRP A 81 1.69 6.59 4.35
C TRP A 81 2.91 7.32 4.91
N GLU A 82 2.78 8.61 5.23
CA GLU A 82 3.85 9.40 5.87
C GLU A 82 4.25 8.81 7.22
N ARG A 83 3.28 8.43 8.05
CA ARG A 83 3.56 7.76 9.35
C ARG A 83 4.24 6.40 9.16
N PHE A 84 3.82 5.62 8.17
CA PHE A 84 4.47 4.33 7.86
C PHE A 84 5.92 4.53 7.42
N LYS A 85 6.16 5.48 6.52
CA LYS A 85 7.52 5.84 6.11
C LYS A 85 8.38 6.22 7.32
N GLY A 86 7.91 7.14 8.16
CA GLY A 86 8.61 7.56 9.36
C GLY A 86 8.94 6.41 10.32
N GLY A 87 7.97 5.53 10.57
CA GLY A 87 8.15 4.35 11.40
C GLY A 87 9.15 3.34 10.81
N LEU A 88 9.15 3.15 9.49
CA LEU A 88 10.13 2.30 8.81
C LEU A 88 11.51 2.91 8.83
N GLN A 89 11.64 4.21 8.59
CA GLN A 89 12.92 4.91 8.65
C GLN A 89 13.55 4.84 10.04
N ALA A 90 12.78 5.03 11.11
CA ALA A 90 13.28 4.88 12.48
C ALA A 90 13.83 3.45 12.73
N ARG A 91 13.12 2.42 12.26
CA ARG A 91 13.60 1.03 12.37
C ARG A 91 14.84 0.75 11.53
N ILE A 92 15.00 1.40 10.38
CA ILE A 92 16.19 1.28 9.53
C ILE A 92 17.40 1.87 10.25
N GLU A 93 17.23 3.03 10.90
CA GLU A 93 18.32 3.69 11.65
C GLU A 93 18.89 2.80 12.76
N GLU A 94 18.06 2.01 13.42
CA GLU A 94 18.44 1.11 14.51
C GLU A 94 18.87 -0.29 14.00
N ASN A 95 18.79 -0.55 12.70
CA ASN A 95 19.03 -1.89 12.16
C ASN A 95 20.53 -2.16 11.94
N PRO A 96 21.09 -3.29 12.43
CA PRO A 96 22.48 -3.64 12.18
C PRO A 96 22.87 -3.74 10.69
N LYS A 97 21.88 -3.91 9.81
CA LYS A 97 22.07 -3.98 8.35
C LYS A 97 21.67 -2.68 7.64
N LYS A 98 21.69 -1.54 8.35
CA LYS A 98 21.28 -0.24 7.79
C LYS A 98 21.96 0.05 6.45
N ASP A 99 23.26 -0.11 6.34
CA ASP A 99 24.01 0.17 5.11
C ASP A 99 23.53 -0.66 3.90
N LEU A 100 23.11 -1.92 4.13
CA LEU A 100 22.56 -2.76 3.08
C LEU A 100 21.17 -2.27 2.66
N ILE A 101 20.36 -1.88 3.64
CA ILE A 101 19.00 -1.37 3.41
C ILE A 101 19.07 -0.03 2.65
N ASP A 102 19.97 0.87 3.06
CA ASP A 102 20.17 2.16 2.39
C ASP A 102 20.64 1.98 0.94
N LYS A 103 21.53 1.03 0.68
CA LYS A 103 21.92 0.66 -0.68
C LYS A 103 20.77 0.12 -1.50
N ALA A 104 19.90 -0.68 -0.90
CA ALA A 104 18.72 -1.22 -1.55
C ALA A 104 17.72 -0.09 -1.91
N ILE A 105 17.44 0.80 -0.97
CA ILE A 105 16.56 1.96 -1.20
C ILE A 105 17.14 2.87 -2.28
N LYS A 106 18.43 3.17 -2.24
CA LYS A 106 19.09 3.98 -3.25
C LYS A 106 18.95 3.38 -4.65
N ASN A 107 19.16 2.07 -4.80
CA ASN A 107 18.98 1.37 -6.06
C ASN A 107 17.52 1.40 -6.54
N GLY A 108 16.56 1.24 -5.62
CA GLY A 108 15.13 1.36 -5.93
C GLY A 108 14.75 2.77 -6.39
N LEU A 109 15.27 3.82 -5.73
CA LEU A 109 15.06 5.21 -6.15
C LEU A 109 15.64 5.49 -7.54
N GLU A 110 16.83 4.97 -7.84
CA GLU A 110 17.44 5.08 -9.17
C GLU A 110 16.57 4.41 -10.24
N LYS A 111 16.03 3.22 -9.95
CA LYS A 111 15.10 2.53 -10.85
C LYS A 111 13.84 3.36 -11.11
N VAL A 112 13.22 3.88 -10.06
CA VAL A 112 12.01 4.75 -10.15
C VAL A 112 12.29 5.99 -11.01
N ASP A 113 13.50 6.57 -10.93
CA ASP A 113 13.87 7.71 -11.73
C ASP A 113 13.92 7.41 -13.24
N TYR A 114 14.43 6.24 -13.62
CA TYR A 114 14.39 5.78 -15.01
C TYR A 114 12.95 5.57 -15.49
N GLU A 115 12.13 4.91 -14.67
CA GLU A 115 10.73 4.62 -15.00
C GLU A 115 9.90 5.90 -15.16
N GLN A 116 10.08 6.87 -14.26
CA GLN A 116 9.38 8.17 -14.33
C GLN A 116 9.78 9.01 -15.56
N ARG A 117 11.01 8.88 -16.04
CA ARG A 117 11.45 9.53 -17.29
C ARG A 117 11.05 8.75 -18.53
N GLY A 118 10.42 7.59 -18.41
CA GLY A 118 10.12 6.70 -19.53
C GLY A 118 11.37 6.08 -20.17
N GLU A 119 12.47 6.05 -19.45
CA GLU A 119 13.75 5.53 -19.91
C GLU A 119 13.88 4.04 -19.56
N LYS A 120 14.67 3.32 -20.37
CA LYS A 120 14.96 1.91 -20.09
C LYS A 120 15.87 1.78 -18.87
N VAL A 121 15.41 1.06 -17.84
CA VAL A 121 16.21 0.78 -16.65
C VAL A 121 17.44 -0.05 -17.02
N PRO A 122 18.67 0.37 -16.63
CA PRO A 122 19.90 -0.39 -16.88
C PRO A 122 19.83 -1.80 -16.28
N LEU A 123 20.35 -2.80 -16.98
CA LEU A 123 20.30 -4.21 -16.54
C LEU A 123 20.89 -4.40 -15.13
N GLY A 124 21.97 -3.69 -14.81
CA GLY A 124 22.61 -3.78 -13.49
C GLY A 124 21.71 -3.26 -12.36
N VAL A 125 20.98 -2.17 -12.59
CA VAL A 125 20.01 -1.62 -11.63
C VAL A 125 18.84 -2.60 -11.44
N ASN A 126 18.30 -3.11 -12.54
CA ASN A 126 17.16 -4.02 -12.52
C ASN A 126 17.49 -5.36 -11.84
N LEU A 127 18.68 -5.91 -12.06
CA LEU A 127 19.14 -7.14 -11.41
C LEU A 127 19.31 -6.95 -9.90
N LYS A 128 19.96 -5.85 -9.48
CA LYS A 128 20.10 -5.51 -8.07
C LYS A 128 18.74 -5.30 -7.40
N ASP A 129 17.80 -4.64 -8.07
CA ASP A 129 16.46 -4.43 -7.56
C ASP A 129 15.75 -5.76 -7.25
N LYS A 130 15.81 -6.73 -8.16
CA LYS A 130 15.24 -8.07 -7.94
C LYS A 130 15.86 -8.80 -6.72
N VAL A 131 17.17 -8.64 -6.52
CA VAL A 131 17.87 -9.23 -5.37
C VAL A 131 17.43 -8.52 -4.08
N PHE A 132 17.40 -7.19 -4.07
CA PHE A 132 16.96 -6.41 -2.91
C PHE A 132 15.49 -6.61 -2.59
N ALA A 133 14.62 -6.72 -3.61
CA ALA A 133 13.22 -7.04 -3.42
C ALA A 133 13.03 -8.33 -2.60
N LYS A 134 13.81 -9.35 -2.92
CA LYS A 134 13.74 -10.66 -2.23
C LYS A 134 14.41 -10.66 -0.86
N LEU A 135 15.56 -10.02 -0.71
CA LEU A 135 16.37 -10.13 0.52
C LEU A 135 16.04 -9.06 1.56
N VAL A 136 15.59 -7.89 1.12
CA VAL A 136 15.38 -6.71 1.98
C VAL A 136 13.90 -6.37 2.03
N PHE A 137 13.29 -6.02 0.90
CA PHE A 137 11.94 -5.45 0.89
C PHE A 137 10.84 -6.45 1.23
N SER A 138 11.04 -7.75 0.93
CA SER A 138 10.11 -8.78 1.39
C SER A 138 9.94 -8.77 2.91
N LYS A 139 11.04 -8.59 3.65
CA LYS A 139 11.00 -8.53 5.12
C LYS A 139 10.28 -7.30 5.66
N PHE A 140 10.36 -6.16 4.94
CA PHE A 140 9.57 -4.98 5.29
C PHE A 140 8.08 -5.23 5.07
N LYS A 141 7.71 -5.78 3.91
CA LYS A 141 6.31 -6.12 3.61
C LYS A 141 5.75 -7.15 4.59
N GLU A 142 6.55 -8.14 4.95
CA GLU A 142 6.19 -9.14 5.96
C GLU A 142 5.99 -8.50 7.34
N GLY A 143 6.95 -7.68 7.79
CA GLY A 143 6.88 -6.99 9.07
C GLY A 143 5.74 -5.97 9.17
N LEU A 144 5.28 -5.44 8.05
CA LEU A 144 4.08 -4.59 7.96
C LEU A 144 2.79 -5.39 7.76
N GLY A 145 2.85 -6.70 7.54
CA GLY A 145 1.68 -7.52 7.23
C GLY A 145 1.07 -7.29 5.86
N ILE A 146 1.80 -6.68 4.94
CA ILE A 146 1.32 -6.31 3.59
C ILE A 146 1.89 -7.18 2.47
N MET A 147 2.50 -8.33 2.80
CA MET A 147 3.03 -9.25 1.79
C MET A 147 1.98 -9.76 0.80
N ASN A 148 0.75 -9.91 1.26
CA ASN A 148 -0.37 -10.41 0.45
C ASN A 148 -1.20 -9.28 -0.16
N THR A 149 -0.80 -8.03 0.03
CA THR A 149 -1.51 -6.88 -0.53
C THR A 149 -1.20 -6.78 -2.02
N GLU A 150 -2.24 -6.90 -2.83
CA GLU A 150 -2.16 -6.84 -4.29
C GLU A 150 -2.25 -5.40 -4.79
N TYR A 151 -3.02 -4.56 -4.09
CA TYR A 151 -3.25 -3.17 -4.46
C TYR A 151 -3.07 -2.24 -3.27
N PHE A 152 -2.25 -1.23 -3.49
CA PHE A 152 -2.08 -0.11 -2.58
C PHE A 152 -2.77 1.11 -3.16
N VAL A 153 -3.69 1.69 -2.41
CA VAL A 153 -4.49 2.82 -2.87
C VAL A 153 -4.27 4.00 -1.96
N THR A 154 -3.98 5.16 -2.54
CA THR A 154 -3.99 6.44 -1.84
C THR A 154 -5.09 7.33 -2.40
N ALA A 155 -5.83 8.00 -1.53
CA ALA A 155 -6.95 8.85 -1.93
C ALA A 155 -7.20 9.97 -0.92
N ALA A 156 -8.17 10.82 -1.24
CA ALA A 156 -8.70 11.91 -0.43
C ALA A 156 -7.83 13.18 -0.32
N ALA A 157 -6.53 13.11 -0.58
CA ALA A 157 -5.63 14.26 -0.64
C ALA A 157 -4.42 14.00 -1.54
N PRO A 158 -3.73 15.03 -2.02
CA PRO A 158 -2.46 14.86 -2.73
C PRO A 158 -1.40 14.23 -1.83
N MET A 159 -0.71 13.23 -2.35
CA MET A 159 0.41 12.60 -1.67
C MET A 159 1.71 13.36 -1.96
N ASN A 160 2.56 13.49 -0.96
CA ASN A 160 3.89 14.05 -1.15
C ASN A 160 4.69 13.16 -2.12
N LYS A 161 5.30 13.76 -3.15
CA LYS A 161 6.05 13.05 -4.19
C LYS A 161 7.20 12.20 -3.63
N ASP A 162 7.91 12.70 -2.60
CA ASP A 162 9.03 11.97 -2.00
C ASP A 162 8.56 10.77 -1.18
N VAL A 163 7.35 10.84 -0.60
CA VAL A 163 6.74 9.70 0.10
C VAL A 163 6.34 8.63 -0.91
N HIS A 164 5.62 9.02 -1.96
CA HIS A 164 5.20 8.13 -3.04
C HIS A 164 6.41 7.45 -3.69
N ARG A 165 7.39 8.23 -4.14
CA ARG A 165 8.63 7.73 -4.74
C ARG A 165 9.40 6.77 -3.85
N TRP A 166 9.43 7.03 -2.54
CA TRP A 166 10.08 6.15 -1.58
C TRP A 166 9.40 4.79 -1.47
N PHE A 167 8.06 4.76 -1.45
CA PHE A 167 7.31 3.50 -1.42
C PHE A 167 7.49 2.70 -2.71
N HIS A 168 7.46 3.34 -3.88
CA HIS A 168 7.81 2.69 -5.14
C HIS A 168 9.21 2.09 -5.10
N ALA A 169 10.18 2.80 -4.53
CA ALA A 169 11.56 2.32 -4.44
C ALA A 169 11.72 1.04 -3.60
N ILE A 170 10.81 0.78 -2.67
CA ILE A 170 10.77 -0.46 -1.87
C ILE A 170 9.77 -1.49 -2.40
N GLY A 171 9.23 -1.26 -3.60
CA GLY A 171 8.31 -2.16 -4.30
C GLY A 171 6.89 -2.17 -3.72
N ILE A 172 6.41 -1.04 -3.23
CA ILE A 172 5.01 -0.76 -2.87
C ILE A 172 4.47 0.21 -3.91
N ASP A 173 3.79 -0.32 -4.95
CA ASP A 173 3.29 0.39 -6.13
C ASP A 173 1.78 0.62 -6.05
#